data_58d6ea1de16dbbdba8892e8f83e8b876
#
_entry.id   58d6ea1de16dbbdba8892e8f83e8b876
#
_cell.length_a   1.000
_cell.length_b   1.000
_cell.length_c   1.000
_cell.angle_alpha   90.00
_cell.angle_beta   90.00
_cell.angle_gamma   90.00
#
_symmetry.space_group_name_H-M   'P 1'
#
loop_
_entity.id
_entity.type
_entity.pdbx_description
1 polymer ?
#
loop_
_entity_poly.entity_id
_entity_poly.type
_entity_poly.pdbx_seq_one_letter_code
_entity_poly.pdbx_strand_id
1 'polypeptide(L)'
;RIVAAITWLPCVLAVVALQVSLTFVNVWPTLDVRPTTTLTVELPLAVLLIIGLKRWYRESEKILIRVLSTGWVLLIVGRYVDVTTRSLYGREVNIYWDMRHIPKVGAMFSTVASPWQIVAVVVGLILCPIAMYLLTRWCFERLFIALQNSYVRQGLGAVSICLCLFFLMDRAGYRLSEHFRFADPVSVAYAGETYELFYEMSGAGLEALGPSPPMDSDFRRVEGADVFMIFLESYGVVSWRRPDFVQALTDSRDGLVEAITETGRSVVSAAVESTTFGGESWLAHVSLLSGTEIRDDRANARLLAQDRNTL
;
A
#
# COMPACT_ATOMS: atom_id res chain seq x y z
N ARG A 1 -6.57 4.65 -47.35
CA ARG A 1 -7.45 4.51 -46.14
C ARG A 1 -7.11 3.27 -45.33
N ILE A 2 -6.83 2.11 -45.95
CA ILE A 2 -6.47 0.86 -45.25
C ILE A 2 -5.09 0.99 -44.58
N VAL A 3 -4.10 1.59 -45.19
CA VAL A 3 -2.76 1.82 -44.61
C VAL A 3 -2.80 2.76 -43.42
N ALA A 4 -3.67 3.77 -43.40
CA ALA A 4 -3.89 4.64 -42.26
C ALA A 4 -4.53 3.90 -41.08
N ALA A 5 -5.49 3.01 -41.32
CA ALA A 5 -6.12 2.22 -40.26
C ALA A 5 -5.13 1.26 -39.57
N ILE A 6 -4.18 0.67 -40.30
CA ILE A 6 -3.17 -0.25 -39.78
C ILE A 6 -2.18 0.46 -38.81
N THR A 7 -1.97 1.79 -38.97
CA THR A 7 -1.06 2.55 -38.09
C THR A 7 -1.73 3.03 -36.78
N TRP A 8 -3.05 3.16 -36.74
CA TRP A 8 -3.77 3.61 -35.54
C TRP A 8 -3.98 2.52 -34.50
N LEU A 9 -4.23 1.29 -34.95
CA LEU A 9 -4.50 0.18 -34.04
C LEU A 9 -3.38 -0.06 -33.02
N PRO A 10 -2.08 -0.14 -33.40
CA PRO A 10 -1.00 -0.30 -32.44
C PRO A 10 -0.88 0.88 -31.46
N CYS A 11 -1.18 2.11 -31.89
CA CYS A 11 -1.18 3.27 -31.01
C CYS A 11 -2.30 3.20 -29.97
N VAL A 12 -3.51 2.85 -30.39
CA VAL A 12 -4.65 2.68 -29.49
C VAL A 12 -4.38 1.56 -28.47
N LEU A 13 -3.87 0.42 -28.94
CA LEU A 13 -3.50 -0.69 -28.08
C LEU A 13 -2.42 -0.29 -27.06
N ALA A 14 -1.44 0.50 -27.47
CA ALA A 14 -0.38 1.00 -26.60
C ALA A 14 -0.94 1.95 -25.53
N VAL A 15 -1.82 2.88 -25.89
CA VAL A 15 -2.49 3.80 -24.96
C VAL A 15 -3.35 3.03 -23.95
N VAL A 16 -4.14 2.06 -24.42
CA VAL A 16 -4.98 1.22 -23.57
C VAL A 16 -4.12 0.37 -22.63
N ALA A 17 -3.05 -0.24 -23.12
CA ALA A 17 -2.15 -1.05 -22.30
C ALA A 17 -1.47 -0.22 -21.20
N LEU A 18 -0.98 0.98 -21.52
CA LEU A 18 -0.40 1.91 -20.55
C LEU A 18 -1.47 2.35 -19.53
N GLN A 19 -2.68 2.68 -19.98
CA GLN A 19 -3.79 3.08 -19.11
C GLN A 19 -4.14 1.96 -18.11
N VAL A 20 -4.42 0.76 -18.60
CA VAL A 20 -4.83 -0.39 -17.76
C VAL A 20 -3.72 -0.82 -16.81
N SER A 21 -2.46 -0.67 -17.20
CA SER A 21 -1.31 -1.06 -16.38
C SER A 21 -1.15 -0.27 -15.08
N LEU A 22 -1.82 0.88 -14.92
CA LEU A 22 -1.81 1.69 -13.70
C LEU A 22 -3.20 1.81 -13.03
N THR A 23 -4.26 1.25 -13.67
CA THR A 23 -5.64 1.38 -13.18
C THR A 23 -6.23 0.03 -12.79
N PHE A 24 -5.64 -0.59 -11.79
CA PHE A 24 -6.13 -1.83 -11.20
C PHE A 24 -6.24 -1.70 -9.68
N VAL A 25 -7.01 -2.58 -9.06
CA VAL A 25 -7.17 -2.71 -7.61
C VAL A 25 -6.93 -4.14 -7.20
N ASN A 26 -6.56 -4.35 -5.96
CA ASN A 26 -6.39 -5.68 -5.40
C ASN A 26 -7.75 -6.38 -5.22
N VAL A 27 -7.75 -7.72 -5.32
CA VAL A 27 -8.91 -8.58 -5.02
C VAL A 27 -8.67 -9.20 -3.64
N TRP A 28 -9.06 -8.46 -2.60
CA TRP A 28 -8.97 -8.94 -1.23
C TRP A 28 -9.75 -10.27 -1.03
N PRO A 29 -9.22 -11.25 -0.28
CA PRO A 29 -7.97 -11.26 0.50
C PRO A 29 -6.78 -11.92 -0.23
N THR A 30 -6.67 -11.76 -1.52
CA THR A 30 -5.65 -12.41 -2.35
C THR A 30 -4.56 -11.44 -2.81
N LEU A 31 -3.55 -11.95 -3.52
CA LEU A 31 -2.55 -11.15 -4.20
C LEU A 31 -2.97 -10.77 -5.64
N ASP A 32 -4.17 -11.19 -6.06
CA ASP A 32 -4.68 -10.96 -7.40
C ASP A 32 -5.12 -9.51 -7.58
N VAL A 33 -5.13 -9.07 -8.82
CA VAL A 33 -5.56 -7.74 -9.20
C VAL A 33 -6.61 -7.78 -10.29
N ARG A 34 -7.50 -6.80 -10.30
CA ARG A 34 -8.48 -6.61 -11.37
C ARG A 34 -8.39 -5.19 -11.93
N PRO A 35 -8.50 -5.00 -13.26
CA PRO A 35 -8.53 -3.68 -13.85
C PRO A 35 -9.79 -2.91 -13.42
N THR A 36 -9.68 -1.58 -13.39
CA THR A 36 -10.78 -0.67 -13.12
C THR A 36 -11.03 0.24 -14.31
N THR A 37 -12.16 0.93 -14.30
CA THR A 37 -12.52 1.94 -15.32
C THR A 37 -12.01 3.34 -14.98
N THR A 38 -11.22 3.48 -13.92
CA THR A 38 -10.63 4.76 -13.54
C THR A 38 -9.57 5.22 -14.55
N LEU A 39 -9.29 6.51 -14.59
CA LEU A 39 -8.25 7.09 -15.43
C LEU A 39 -6.97 7.31 -14.63
N THR A 40 -5.80 7.15 -15.26
CA THR A 40 -4.53 7.57 -14.66
C THR A 40 -4.15 8.96 -15.18
N VAL A 41 -3.56 9.79 -14.33
CA VAL A 41 -3.02 11.10 -14.72
C VAL A 41 -1.59 10.98 -15.27
N GLU A 42 -0.89 9.90 -14.96
CA GLU A 42 0.48 9.66 -15.40
C GLU A 42 0.58 9.53 -16.94
N LEU A 43 -0.43 8.91 -17.58
CA LEU A 43 -0.43 8.76 -19.04
C LEU A 43 -0.53 10.09 -19.80
N PRO A 44 -1.53 10.97 -19.52
CA PRO A 44 -1.55 12.30 -20.14
C PRO A 44 -0.30 13.12 -19.81
N LEU A 45 0.26 13.03 -18.61
CA LEU A 45 1.53 13.70 -18.29
C LEU A 45 2.71 13.16 -19.11
N ALA A 46 2.80 11.84 -19.31
CA ALA A 46 3.83 11.23 -20.15
C ALA A 46 3.69 11.68 -21.62
N VAL A 47 2.46 11.77 -22.15
CA VAL A 47 2.20 12.29 -23.51
C VAL A 47 2.66 13.74 -23.62
N LEU A 48 2.30 14.60 -22.68
CA LEU A 48 2.72 16.00 -22.66
C LEU A 48 4.23 16.16 -22.54
N LEU A 49 4.87 15.32 -21.69
CA LEU A 49 6.32 15.30 -21.55
C LEU A 49 7.01 14.94 -22.87
N ILE A 50 6.53 13.89 -23.56
CA ILE A 50 7.06 13.50 -24.88
C ILE A 50 6.92 14.65 -25.87
N ILE A 51 5.75 15.29 -25.94
CA ILE A 51 5.50 16.42 -26.85
C ILE A 51 6.42 17.61 -26.54
N GLY A 52 6.58 17.95 -25.26
CA GLY A 52 7.43 19.05 -24.81
C GLY A 52 8.91 18.81 -25.06
N LEU A 53 9.40 17.62 -24.75
CA LEU A 53 10.80 17.26 -24.90
C LEU A 53 11.23 16.99 -26.34
N LYS A 54 10.29 16.67 -27.25
CA LYS A 54 10.60 16.40 -28.67
C LYS A 54 11.36 17.53 -29.34
N ARG A 55 11.21 18.79 -28.90
CA ARG A 55 11.95 19.94 -29.43
C ARG A 55 13.43 19.95 -29.02
N TRP A 56 13.76 19.37 -27.86
CA TRP A 56 15.08 19.44 -27.24
C TRP A 56 15.92 18.18 -27.45
N TYR A 57 15.27 17.01 -27.59
CA TYR A 57 15.90 15.69 -27.60
C TYR A 57 15.75 14.97 -28.97
N ARG A 58 15.97 15.68 -30.06
CA ARG A 58 15.82 15.11 -31.39
C ARG A 58 16.78 13.94 -31.68
N GLU A 59 17.96 13.92 -31.02
CA GLU A 59 18.96 12.86 -31.15
C GLU A 59 18.89 11.78 -30.07
N SER A 60 18.09 11.98 -29.01
CA SER A 60 18.04 11.12 -27.81
C SER A 60 16.71 10.38 -27.65
N GLU A 61 15.92 10.20 -28.70
CA GLU A 61 14.61 9.51 -28.65
C GLU A 61 14.70 8.13 -27.98
N LYS A 62 15.73 7.35 -28.30
CA LYS A 62 15.96 6.02 -27.71
C LYS A 62 16.22 6.07 -26.22
N ILE A 63 16.90 7.10 -25.75
CA ILE A 63 17.16 7.28 -24.31
C ILE A 63 15.85 7.63 -23.61
N LEU A 64 15.07 8.56 -24.16
CA LEU A 64 13.79 8.96 -23.58
C LEU A 64 12.81 7.78 -23.51
N ILE A 65 12.71 6.96 -24.54
CA ILE A 65 11.90 5.74 -24.54
C ILE A 65 12.37 4.78 -23.42
N ARG A 66 13.68 4.59 -23.24
CA ARG A 66 14.20 3.73 -22.16
C ARG A 66 13.85 4.27 -20.79
N VAL A 67 14.05 5.57 -20.57
CA VAL A 67 13.76 6.24 -19.29
C VAL A 67 12.27 6.14 -18.97
N LEU A 68 11.40 6.47 -19.93
CA LEU A 68 9.95 6.38 -19.74
C LEU A 68 9.51 4.94 -19.48
N SER A 69 10.06 3.96 -20.21
CA SER A 69 9.70 2.56 -20.04
C SER A 69 10.13 2.04 -18.67
N THR A 70 11.35 2.37 -18.23
CA THR A 70 11.83 1.99 -16.89
C THR A 70 11.01 2.68 -15.81
N GLY A 71 10.77 3.98 -15.93
CA GLY A 71 9.92 4.72 -15.01
C GLY A 71 8.49 4.16 -14.93
N TRP A 72 7.93 3.76 -16.08
CA TRP A 72 6.60 3.14 -16.10
C TRP A 72 6.53 1.79 -15.41
N VAL A 73 7.56 0.94 -15.58
CA VAL A 73 7.66 -0.33 -14.82
C VAL A 73 7.70 -0.05 -13.31
N LEU A 74 8.48 0.94 -12.88
CA LEU A 74 8.49 1.34 -11.47
C LEU A 74 7.10 1.79 -11.00
N LEU A 75 6.37 2.58 -11.80
CA LEU A 75 4.99 2.96 -11.48
C LEU A 75 4.06 1.76 -11.38
N ILE A 76 4.16 0.76 -12.27
CA ILE A 76 3.35 -0.47 -12.20
C ILE A 76 3.64 -1.24 -10.90
N VAL A 77 4.93 -1.42 -10.56
CA VAL A 77 5.34 -2.08 -9.32
C VAL A 77 4.82 -1.31 -8.10
N GLY A 78 4.99 0.01 -8.07
CA GLY A 78 4.48 0.84 -6.99
C GLY A 78 2.96 0.78 -6.86
N ARG A 79 2.24 0.79 -7.99
CA ARG A 79 0.77 0.60 -7.98
C ARG A 79 0.38 -0.74 -7.37
N TYR A 80 1.06 -1.81 -7.74
CA TYR A 80 0.79 -3.14 -7.19
C TYR A 80 1.03 -3.18 -5.68
N VAL A 81 2.15 -2.65 -5.24
CA VAL A 81 2.49 -2.59 -3.81
C VAL A 81 1.46 -1.75 -3.04
N ASP A 82 1.15 -0.54 -3.51
CA ASP A 82 0.20 0.37 -2.85
C ASP A 82 -1.19 -0.26 -2.70
N VAL A 83 -1.81 -0.75 -3.80
CA VAL A 83 -3.15 -1.32 -3.73
C VAL A 83 -3.21 -2.61 -2.93
N THR A 84 -2.13 -3.41 -2.92
CA THR A 84 -2.07 -4.68 -2.19
C THR A 84 -1.87 -4.43 -0.71
N THR A 85 -0.98 -3.52 -0.32
CA THR A 85 -0.74 -3.18 1.08
C THR A 85 -1.97 -2.55 1.71
N ARG A 86 -2.60 -1.58 1.05
CA ARG A 86 -3.86 -0.98 1.52
C ARG A 86 -4.97 -2.02 1.67
N SER A 87 -5.06 -2.97 0.76
CA SER A 87 -6.09 -4.01 0.80
C SER A 87 -5.85 -5.03 1.91
N LEU A 88 -4.61 -5.51 2.09
CA LEU A 88 -4.27 -6.57 3.04
C LEU A 88 -4.05 -6.04 4.45
N TYR A 89 -3.44 -4.87 4.60
CA TYR A 89 -3.06 -4.32 5.89
C TYR A 89 -3.88 -3.08 6.29
N GLY A 90 -4.72 -2.53 5.41
CA GLY A 90 -5.55 -1.35 5.70
C GLY A 90 -4.75 -0.05 5.90
N ARG A 91 -3.45 -0.05 5.60
CA ARG A 91 -2.55 1.10 5.72
C ARG A 91 -1.75 1.35 4.45
N GLU A 92 -1.17 2.51 4.35
CA GLU A 92 -0.20 2.82 3.30
C GLU A 92 1.11 2.06 3.53
N VAL A 93 1.85 1.86 2.45
CA VAL A 93 3.21 1.32 2.51
C VAL A 93 4.10 2.33 3.24
N ASN A 94 5.06 1.83 4.00
CA ASN A 94 6.18 2.63 4.47
C ASN A 94 7.48 1.90 4.10
N ILE A 95 8.16 2.37 3.08
CA ILE A 95 9.34 1.69 2.52
C ILE A 95 10.42 1.52 3.59
N TYR A 96 10.65 2.51 4.44
CA TYR A 96 11.70 2.45 5.47
C TYR A 96 11.47 1.32 6.47
N TRP A 97 10.25 1.18 6.98
CA TRP A 97 9.91 0.18 7.98
C TRP A 97 9.60 -1.18 7.36
N ASP A 98 8.84 -1.23 6.27
CA ASP A 98 8.40 -2.48 5.64
C ASP A 98 9.56 -3.27 5.00
N MET A 99 10.57 -2.60 4.44
CA MET A 99 11.75 -3.28 3.86
C MET A 99 12.51 -4.13 4.87
N ARG A 100 12.47 -3.81 6.15
CA ARG A 100 13.13 -4.58 7.22
C ARG A 100 12.53 -5.98 7.40
N HIS A 101 11.29 -6.16 6.98
CA HIS A 101 10.60 -7.45 7.07
C HIS A 101 10.88 -8.37 5.89
N ILE A 102 11.34 -7.85 4.75
CA ILE A 102 11.60 -8.64 3.53
C ILE A 102 12.53 -9.84 3.79
N PRO A 103 13.69 -9.70 4.49
CA PRO A 103 14.55 -10.85 4.76
C PRO A 103 13.87 -11.93 5.60
N LYS A 104 13.05 -11.54 6.59
CA LYS A 104 12.31 -12.48 7.46
C LYS A 104 11.23 -13.22 6.67
N VAL A 105 10.48 -12.52 5.82
CA VAL A 105 9.48 -13.11 4.92
C VAL A 105 10.15 -14.07 3.94
N GLY A 106 11.29 -13.69 3.35
CA GLY A 106 12.08 -14.56 2.48
C GLY A 106 12.57 -15.83 3.20
N ALA A 107 13.08 -15.71 4.42
CA ALA A 107 13.50 -16.85 5.22
C ALA A 107 12.31 -17.78 5.56
N MET A 108 11.17 -17.20 6.00
CA MET A 108 9.97 -17.97 6.28
C MET A 108 9.47 -18.71 5.02
N PHE A 109 9.41 -18.03 3.87
CA PHE A 109 9.03 -18.65 2.61
C PHE A 109 9.96 -19.82 2.25
N SER A 110 11.27 -19.64 2.41
CA SER A 110 12.26 -20.67 2.09
C SER A 110 12.16 -21.93 2.96
N THR A 111 11.58 -21.84 4.17
CA THR A 111 11.36 -22.98 5.06
C THR A 111 10.11 -23.77 4.75
N VAL A 112 9.09 -23.13 4.15
CA VAL A 112 7.78 -23.74 3.89
C VAL A 112 7.63 -24.16 2.42
N ALA A 113 8.22 -23.39 1.49
CA ALA A 113 8.07 -23.62 0.06
C ALA A 113 8.90 -24.82 -0.44
N SER A 114 8.34 -25.56 -1.38
CA SER A 114 9.10 -26.59 -2.09
C SER A 114 10.17 -25.98 -3.01
N PRO A 115 11.27 -26.71 -3.33
CA PRO A 115 12.35 -26.17 -4.17
C PRO A 115 11.88 -25.60 -5.51
N TRP A 116 10.90 -26.21 -6.15
CA TRP A 116 10.36 -25.72 -7.42
C TRP A 116 9.60 -24.41 -7.27
N GLN A 117 8.90 -24.18 -6.14
CA GLN A 117 8.23 -22.91 -5.84
C GLN A 117 9.24 -21.80 -5.64
N ILE A 118 10.33 -22.07 -4.95
CA ILE A 118 11.42 -21.09 -4.77
C ILE A 118 12.00 -20.71 -6.14
N VAL A 119 12.30 -21.68 -6.98
CA VAL A 119 12.78 -21.44 -8.35
C VAL A 119 11.77 -20.63 -9.15
N ALA A 120 10.48 -21.00 -9.09
CA ALA A 120 9.42 -20.28 -9.82
C ALA A 120 9.30 -18.81 -9.38
N VAL A 121 9.38 -18.53 -8.06
CA VAL A 121 9.36 -17.16 -7.54
C VAL A 121 10.59 -16.38 -7.99
N VAL A 122 11.79 -16.95 -7.89
CA VAL A 122 13.03 -16.26 -8.33
C VAL A 122 13.00 -15.98 -9.83
N VAL A 123 12.59 -16.96 -10.65
CA VAL A 123 12.44 -16.77 -12.10
C VAL A 123 11.37 -15.72 -12.41
N GLY A 124 10.23 -15.76 -11.70
CA GLY A 124 9.16 -14.77 -11.84
C GLY A 124 9.62 -13.34 -11.50
N LEU A 125 10.38 -13.16 -10.42
CA LEU A 125 10.93 -11.86 -10.01
C LEU A 125 11.91 -11.27 -11.05
N ILE A 126 12.53 -12.12 -11.88
CA ILE A 126 13.42 -11.68 -12.95
C ILE A 126 12.65 -11.46 -14.25
N LEU A 127 11.86 -12.44 -14.68
CA LEU A 127 11.20 -12.42 -15.98
C LEU A 127 10.03 -11.43 -16.03
N CYS A 128 9.27 -11.26 -14.94
CA CYS A 128 8.14 -10.35 -14.94
C CYS A 128 8.53 -8.89 -15.19
N PRO A 129 9.51 -8.28 -14.49
CA PRO A 129 9.96 -6.92 -14.80
C PRO A 129 10.54 -6.78 -16.23
N ILE A 130 11.22 -7.81 -16.74
CA ILE A 130 11.73 -7.80 -18.11
C ILE A 130 10.59 -7.77 -19.12
N ALA A 131 9.58 -8.63 -18.93
CA ALA A 131 8.41 -8.67 -19.81
C ALA A 131 7.63 -7.34 -19.75
N MET A 132 7.44 -6.78 -18.55
CA MET A 132 6.81 -5.47 -18.35
C MET A 132 7.60 -4.37 -19.06
N TYR A 133 8.94 -4.38 -18.95
CA TYR A 133 9.79 -3.41 -19.64
C TYR A 133 9.68 -3.53 -21.15
N LEU A 134 9.71 -4.73 -21.71
CA LEU A 134 9.58 -4.93 -23.16
C LEU A 134 8.21 -4.48 -23.67
N LEU A 135 7.15 -4.75 -22.92
CA LEU A 135 5.78 -4.31 -23.25
C LEU A 135 5.68 -2.78 -23.19
N THR A 136 6.09 -2.16 -22.10
CA THR A 136 6.03 -0.70 -21.93
C THR A 136 6.90 0.02 -22.96
N ARG A 137 8.09 -0.53 -23.27
CA ARG A 137 8.95 -0.03 -24.32
C ARG A 137 8.27 -0.08 -25.69
N TRP A 138 7.64 -1.20 -26.04
CA TRP A 138 6.85 -1.31 -27.26
C TRP A 138 5.73 -0.27 -27.29
N CYS A 139 5.01 -0.07 -26.20
CA CYS A 139 3.94 0.93 -26.10
C CYS A 139 4.49 2.35 -26.35
N PHE A 140 5.58 2.73 -25.70
CA PHE A 140 6.19 4.05 -25.91
C PHE A 140 6.74 4.22 -27.31
N GLU A 141 7.37 3.21 -27.92
CA GLU A 141 7.81 3.25 -29.32
C GLU A 141 6.63 3.53 -30.28
N ARG A 142 5.47 2.87 -30.07
CA ARG A 142 4.26 3.12 -30.85
C ARG A 142 3.69 4.52 -30.65
N LEU A 143 3.69 5.00 -29.43
CA LEU A 143 3.25 6.35 -29.10
C LEU A 143 4.17 7.40 -29.74
N PHE A 144 5.49 7.23 -29.68
CA PHE A 144 6.45 8.11 -30.35
C PHE A 144 6.25 8.18 -31.87
N ILE A 145 6.04 7.03 -32.52
CA ILE A 145 5.74 6.97 -33.96
C ILE A 145 4.44 7.73 -34.26
N ALA A 146 3.37 7.52 -33.48
CA ALA A 146 2.10 8.19 -33.67
C ALA A 146 2.21 9.72 -33.51
N LEU A 147 2.98 10.19 -32.51
CA LEU A 147 3.22 11.61 -32.24
C LEU A 147 4.09 12.31 -33.31
N GLN A 148 4.66 11.58 -34.28
CA GLN A 148 5.32 12.20 -35.43
C GLN A 148 4.31 12.89 -36.34
N ASN A 149 3.08 12.38 -36.41
CA ASN A 149 1.99 13.03 -37.15
C ASN A 149 1.50 14.25 -36.37
N SER A 150 1.44 15.41 -37.03
CA SER A 150 1.05 16.68 -36.40
C SER A 150 -0.39 16.69 -35.89
N TYR A 151 -1.32 16.07 -36.61
CA TYR A 151 -2.74 15.99 -36.21
C TYR A 151 -2.91 15.12 -34.97
N VAL A 152 -2.24 13.96 -34.94
CA VAL A 152 -2.24 13.06 -33.78
C VAL A 152 -1.63 13.74 -32.57
N ARG A 153 -0.52 14.41 -32.74
CA ARG A 153 0.17 15.15 -31.67
C ARG A 153 -0.69 16.25 -31.09
N GLN A 154 -1.37 17.04 -31.95
CA GLN A 154 -2.28 18.08 -31.48
C GLN A 154 -3.50 17.49 -30.77
N GLY A 155 -4.11 16.44 -31.33
CA GLY A 155 -5.26 15.78 -30.74
C GLY A 155 -4.95 15.14 -29.40
N LEU A 156 -3.89 14.30 -29.31
CA LEU A 156 -3.47 13.69 -28.07
C LEU A 156 -2.99 14.72 -27.05
N GLY A 157 -2.32 15.79 -27.49
CA GLY A 157 -1.92 16.90 -26.64
C GLY A 157 -3.10 17.62 -26.02
N ALA A 158 -4.11 17.98 -26.83
CA ALA A 158 -5.33 18.63 -26.37
C ALA A 158 -6.11 17.74 -25.35
N VAL A 159 -6.29 16.46 -25.70
CA VAL A 159 -6.93 15.49 -24.78
C VAL A 159 -6.16 15.37 -23.48
N SER A 160 -4.83 15.28 -23.55
CA SER A 160 -3.98 15.18 -22.36
C SER A 160 -4.07 16.43 -21.48
N ILE A 161 -4.10 17.62 -22.06
CA ILE A 161 -4.30 18.88 -21.32
C ILE A 161 -5.69 18.87 -20.64
N CYS A 162 -6.73 18.50 -21.38
CA CYS A 162 -8.07 18.41 -20.81
C CYS A 162 -8.14 17.42 -19.64
N LEU A 163 -7.54 16.23 -19.77
CA LEU A 163 -7.52 15.24 -18.69
C LEU A 163 -6.74 15.73 -17.46
N CYS A 164 -5.61 16.42 -17.64
CA CYS A 164 -4.88 17.03 -16.54
C CYS A 164 -5.71 18.12 -15.84
N LEU A 165 -6.41 18.96 -16.59
CA LEU A 165 -7.30 19.97 -16.01
C LEU A 165 -8.48 19.32 -15.27
N PHE A 166 -9.06 18.27 -15.81
CA PHE A 166 -10.11 17.48 -15.15
C PHE A 166 -9.62 16.88 -13.83
N PHE A 167 -8.42 16.32 -13.82
CA PHE A 167 -7.80 15.80 -12.62
C PHE A 167 -7.59 16.88 -11.56
N LEU A 168 -7.10 18.06 -11.95
CA LEU A 168 -6.92 19.19 -11.02
C LEU A 168 -8.25 19.69 -10.44
N MET A 169 -9.31 19.73 -11.26
CA MET A 169 -10.65 20.12 -10.81
C MET A 169 -11.22 19.08 -9.85
N ASP A 170 -11.05 17.79 -10.13
CA ASP A 170 -11.49 16.70 -9.24
C ASP A 170 -10.80 16.78 -7.87
N ARG A 171 -9.48 17.05 -7.86
CA ARG A 171 -8.71 17.26 -6.62
C ARG A 171 -9.08 18.55 -5.88
N ALA A 172 -9.56 19.57 -6.58
CA ALA A 172 -10.06 20.80 -5.99
C ALA A 172 -11.50 20.67 -5.43
N GLY A 173 -12.10 19.47 -5.52
CA GLY A 173 -13.44 19.19 -4.99
C GLY A 173 -14.58 19.47 -5.99
N TYR A 174 -14.29 19.88 -7.22
CA TYR A 174 -15.28 20.04 -8.28
C TYR A 174 -15.59 18.70 -8.93
N ARG A 175 -16.60 17.99 -8.45
CA ARG A 175 -17.06 16.73 -9.06
C ARG A 175 -17.81 17.01 -10.36
N LEU A 176 -17.12 16.90 -11.49
CA LEU A 176 -17.68 17.15 -12.81
C LEU A 176 -18.52 15.98 -13.35
N SER A 177 -18.29 14.77 -12.88
CA SER A 177 -19.05 13.58 -13.28
C SER A 177 -18.89 12.45 -12.27
N GLU A 178 -19.97 11.71 -12.01
CA GLU A 178 -19.90 10.48 -11.21
C GLU A 178 -19.24 9.32 -11.98
N HIS A 179 -19.13 9.42 -13.30
CA HIS A 179 -18.63 8.38 -14.18
C HIS A 179 -17.13 8.46 -14.46
N PHE A 180 -16.52 9.64 -14.32
CA PHE A 180 -15.09 9.85 -14.55
C PHE A 180 -14.37 10.01 -13.22
N ARG A 181 -13.72 8.93 -12.77
CA ARG A 181 -12.86 8.94 -11.58
C ARG A 181 -11.42 8.71 -11.98
N PHE A 182 -10.53 9.42 -11.31
CA PHE A 182 -9.11 9.17 -11.42
C PHE A 182 -8.65 8.17 -10.34
N ALA A 183 -7.73 7.30 -10.71
CA ALA A 183 -6.97 6.52 -9.74
C ALA A 183 -6.04 7.46 -8.95
N ASP A 184 -5.74 7.10 -7.71
CA ASP A 184 -4.71 7.83 -6.96
C ASP A 184 -3.37 7.71 -7.68
N PRO A 185 -2.69 8.85 -7.97
CA PRO A 185 -1.45 8.84 -8.71
C PRO A 185 -0.33 8.12 -7.96
N VAL A 186 0.27 7.13 -8.59
CA VAL A 186 1.42 6.41 -8.04
C VAL A 186 2.62 7.33 -7.87
N SER A 187 2.77 8.29 -8.76
CA SER A 187 3.82 9.32 -8.69
C SER A 187 3.74 10.16 -7.42
N VAL A 188 2.53 10.45 -6.93
CA VAL A 188 2.31 11.16 -5.65
C VAL A 188 2.63 10.25 -4.47
N ALA A 189 2.21 8.96 -4.53
CA ALA A 189 2.57 7.98 -3.51
C ALA A 189 4.09 7.85 -3.37
N TYR A 190 4.84 7.74 -4.47
CA TYR A 190 6.30 7.71 -4.44
C TYR A 190 6.93 8.99 -3.89
N ALA A 191 6.35 10.16 -4.17
CA ALA A 191 6.83 11.42 -3.60
C ALA A 191 6.63 11.44 -2.08
N GLY A 192 5.49 10.95 -1.59
CA GLY A 192 5.21 10.77 -0.17
C GLY A 192 6.20 9.82 0.50
N GLU A 193 6.37 8.61 -0.07
CA GLU A 193 7.31 7.61 0.43
C GLU A 193 8.77 8.11 0.44
N THR A 194 9.15 8.87 -0.58
CA THR A 194 10.49 9.49 -0.63
C THR A 194 10.66 10.52 0.48
N TYR A 195 9.65 11.35 0.71
CA TYR A 195 9.65 12.30 1.81
C TYR A 195 9.75 11.59 3.17
N GLU A 196 8.92 10.57 3.41
CA GLU A 196 8.94 9.77 4.64
C GLU A 196 10.30 9.09 4.84
N LEU A 197 10.88 8.52 3.78
CA LEU A 197 12.21 7.91 3.84
C LEU A 197 13.28 8.92 4.29
N PHE A 198 13.31 10.12 3.70
CA PHE A 198 14.24 11.17 4.12
C PHE A 198 13.96 11.66 5.53
N TYR A 199 12.70 11.78 5.90
CA TYR A 199 12.29 12.20 7.24
C TYR A 199 12.77 11.18 8.29
N GLU A 200 12.57 9.88 8.05
CA GLU A 200 13.05 8.81 8.93
C GLU A 200 14.58 8.76 9.02
N MET A 201 15.26 8.87 7.87
CA MET A 201 16.73 8.84 7.83
C MET A 201 17.36 10.07 8.50
N SER A 202 16.71 11.22 8.47
CA SER A 202 17.22 12.46 9.11
C SER A 202 17.05 12.47 10.62
N GLY A 203 16.26 11.54 11.18
CA GLY A 203 15.90 11.55 12.60
C GLY A 203 14.97 12.70 13.01
N ALA A 204 14.37 13.42 12.05
CA ALA A 204 13.48 14.55 12.32
C ALA A 204 12.21 14.13 13.09
N GLY A 205 11.82 12.85 13.00
CA GLY A 205 10.67 12.29 13.71
C GLY A 205 10.90 11.92 15.16
N LEU A 206 12.07 12.24 15.75
CA LEU A 206 12.43 11.89 17.13
C LEU A 206 11.91 12.91 18.16
N GLU A 207 10.72 13.44 17.97
CA GLU A 207 10.06 14.25 19.00
C GLU A 207 9.77 13.39 20.23
N ALA A 208 9.92 13.97 21.44
CA ALA A 208 9.66 13.28 22.68
C ALA A 208 8.17 12.88 22.76
N LEU A 209 7.92 11.63 23.15
CA LEU A 209 6.56 11.21 23.49
C LEU A 209 6.06 12.02 24.69
N GLY A 210 4.75 12.19 24.80
CA GLY A 210 4.13 12.81 25.97
C GLY A 210 4.57 12.14 27.29
N PRO A 211 4.37 12.71 28.46
CA PRO A 211 4.79 12.14 29.73
C PRO A 211 4.14 10.77 29.95
N SER A 212 4.83 9.85 30.62
CA SER A 212 4.21 8.60 31.07
C SER A 212 3.08 8.90 32.05
N PRO A 213 1.97 8.16 32.01
CA PRO A 213 0.99 8.24 33.05
C PRO A 213 1.62 7.81 34.39
N PRO A 214 1.10 8.29 35.53
CA PRO A 214 1.57 7.80 36.82
C PRO A 214 1.26 6.31 36.94
N MET A 215 2.29 5.49 37.11
CA MET A 215 2.19 4.04 37.31
C MET A 215 2.22 3.69 38.80
N ASP A 216 2.02 4.67 39.67
CA ASP A 216 2.07 4.49 41.10
C ASP A 216 0.83 3.76 41.59
N SER A 217 1.03 2.61 42.15
CA SER A 217 -0.02 1.83 42.83
C SER A 217 0.55 1.21 44.10
N ASP A 218 -0.25 1.18 45.15
CA ASP A 218 0.09 0.48 46.41
C ASP A 218 -0.19 -1.03 46.33
N PHE A 219 -0.77 -1.50 45.23
CA PHE A 219 -1.15 -2.89 44.96
C PHE A 219 -1.96 -3.59 46.08
N ARG A 220 -2.51 -2.85 47.08
CA ARG A 220 -3.20 -3.40 48.23
C ARG A 220 -4.34 -4.34 47.87
N ARG A 221 -5.00 -4.11 46.72
CA ARG A 221 -6.11 -4.95 46.26
C ARG A 221 -5.68 -6.31 45.71
N VAL A 222 -4.44 -6.46 45.39
CA VAL A 222 -3.84 -7.69 44.83
C VAL A 222 -2.70 -8.19 45.71
N GLU A 223 -2.55 -7.66 46.91
CA GLU A 223 -1.53 -8.09 47.89
C GLU A 223 -1.68 -9.58 48.19
N GLY A 224 -0.63 -10.34 47.98
CA GLY A 224 -0.59 -11.78 48.16
C GLY A 224 -1.30 -12.62 47.08
N ALA A 225 -1.75 -12.01 46.00
CA ALA A 225 -2.31 -12.68 44.83
C ALA A 225 -1.32 -12.79 43.68
N ASP A 226 -1.42 -13.89 42.94
CA ASP A 226 -0.71 -14.03 41.67
C ASP A 226 -1.46 -13.23 40.58
N VAL A 227 -0.74 -12.40 39.85
CA VAL A 227 -1.29 -11.60 38.75
C VAL A 227 -0.72 -12.11 37.42
N PHE A 228 -1.61 -12.57 36.54
CA PHE A 228 -1.25 -13.04 35.20
C PHE A 228 -1.79 -12.08 34.16
N MET A 229 -0.90 -11.56 33.29
CA MET A 229 -1.29 -10.81 32.10
C MET A 229 -1.11 -11.73 30.89
N ILE A 230 -2.21 -11.98 30.18
CA ILE A 230 -2.25 -12.89 29.02
C ILE A 230 -2.78 -12.15 27.81
N PHE A 231 -1.96 -12.04 26.76
CA PHE A 231 -2.39 -11.52 25.47
C PHE A 231 -2.88 -12.67 24.58
N LEU A 232 -4.17 -12.63 24.22
CA LEU A 232 -4.74 -13.56 23.25
C LEU A 232 -4.73 -12.89 21.89
N GLU A 233 -3.86 -13.36 21.02
CA GLU A 233 -3.73 -12.86 19.65
C GLU A 233 -4.65 -13.59 18.68
N SER A 234 -4.88 -12.97 17.51
CA SER A 234 -5.72 -13.50 16.42
C SER A 234 -7.18 -13.72 16.81
N TYR A 235 -7.64 -13.09 17.88
CA TYR A 235 -9.00 -13.16 18.39
C TYR A 235 -9.62 -11.77 18.48
N GLY A 236 -10.08 -11.26 17.33
CA GLY A 236 -10.58 -9.88 17.19
C GLY A 236 -12.07 -9.72 17.52
N VAL A 237 -12.50 -8.47 17.60
CA VAL A 237 -13.90 -8.08 17.82
C VAL A 237 -14.87 -8.65 16.79
N VAL A 238 -14.40 -9.03 15.62
CA VAL A 238 -15.16 -9.72 14.58
C VAL A 238 -15.81 -11.01 15.08
N SER A 239 -15.15 -11.72 16.00
CA SER A 239 -15.67 -12.93 16.64
C SER A 239 -16.91 -12.67 17.52
N TRP A 240 -17.14 -11.41 17.92
CA TRP A 240 -18.25 -10.96 18.73
C TRP A 240 -19.36 -10.26 17.94
N ARG A 241 -19.06 -9.79 16.73
CA ARG A 241 -19.99 -8.98 15.93
C ARG A 241 -20.54 -9.70 14.70
N ARG A 242 -19.78 -10.60 14.09
CA ARG A 242 -20.25 -11.36 12.93
C ARG A 242 -21.13 -12.54 13.39
N PRO A 243 -22.38 -12.64 12.89
CA PRO A 243 -23.34 -13.66 13.33
C PRO A 243 -22.84 -15.09 13.19
N ASP A 244 -22.13 -15.40 12.08
CA ASP A 244 -21.54 -16.71 11.81
C ASP A 244 -20.49 -17.12 12.86
N PHE A 245 -19.61 -16.20 13.26
CA PHE A 245 -18.63 -16.45 14.31
C PHE A 245 -19.27 -16.48 15.72
N VAL A 246 -20.23 -15.59 15.98
CA VAL A 246 -20.94 -15.59 17.27
C VAL A 246 -21.59 -16.94 17.48
N GLN A 247 -22.32 -17.45 16.49
CA GLN A 247 -22.99 -18.74 16.58
C GLN A 247 -21.99 -19.91 16.74
N ALA A 248 -20.90 -19.92 15.97
CA ALA A 248 -19.90 -20.98 16.04
C ALA A 248 -19.14 -21.03 17.38
N LEU A 249 -19.05 -19.91 18.10
CA LEU A 249 -18.28 -19.78 19.35
C LEU A 249 -19.15 -19.78 20.61
N THR A 250 -20.48 -19.89 20.48
CA THR A 250 -21.42 -19.80 21.63
C THR A 250 -21.08 -20.85 22.67
N ASP A 251 -21.03 -22.13 22.30
CA ASP A 251 -20.79 -23.23 23.24
C ASP A 251 -19.45 -23.09 23.97
N SER A 252 -18.41 -22.65 23.28
CA SER A 252 -17.10 -22.45 23.88
C SER A 252 -17.09 -21.29 24.87
N ARG A 253 -17.84 -20.23 24.60
CA ARG A 253 -18.00 -19.10 25.52
C ARG A 253 -18.81 -19.44 26.74
N ASP A 254 -19.89 -20.16 26.54
CA ASP A 254 -20.75 -20.63 27.67
C ASP A 254 -19.95 -21.56 28.58
N GLY A 255 -19.18 -22.51 28.01
CA GLY A 255 -18.27 -23.35 28.78
C GLY A 255 -17.17 -22.58 29.53
N LEU A 256 -16.65 -21.49 28.95
CA LEU A 256 -15.70 -20.62 29.65
C LEU A 256 -16.37 -19.90 30.84
N VAL A 257 -17.57 -19.37 30.65
CA VAL A 257 -18.33 -18.69 31.72
C VAL A 257 -18.65 -19.66 32.84
N GLU A 258 -19.06 -20.88 32.51
CA GLU A 258 -19.35 -21.96 33.50
C GLU A 258 -18.09 -22.30 34.30
N ALA A 259 -16.97 -22.57 33.63
CA ALA A 259 -15.68 -22.88 34.26
C ALA A 259 -15.20 -21.76 35.21
N ILE A 260 -15.40 -20.50 34.85
CA ILE A 260 -15.05 -19.35 35.70
C ILE A 260 -15.97 -19.32 36.92
N THR A 261 -17.29 -19.53 36.74
CA THR A 261 -18.28 -19.48 37.80
C THR A 261 -18.09 -20.60 38.81
N GLU A 262 -17.77 -21.82 38.34
CA GLU A 262 -17.47 -22.97 39.21
C GLU A 262 -16.27 -22.74 40.12
N THR A 263 -15.32 -21.89 39.71
CA THR A 263 -14.18 -21.53 40.57
C THR A 263 -14.48 -20.41 41.58
N GLY A 264 -15.72 -19.92 41.63
CA GLY A 264 -16.12 -18.81 42.49
C GLY A 264 -15.53 -17.46 42.08
N ARG A 265 -15.07 -17.34 40.81
CA ARG A 265 -14.51 -16.12 40.24
C ARG A 265 -15.56 -15.35 39.43
N SER A 266 -15.31 -14.09 39.23
CA SER A 266 -16.16 -13.22 38.40
C SER A 266 -15.33 -12.63 37.24
N VAL A 267 -16.02 -12.28 36.14
CA VAL A 267 -15.43 -11.64 34.97
C VAL A 267 -15.91 -10.20 34.89
N VAL A 268 -14.94 -9.30 34.66
CA VAL A 268 -15.20 -7.93 34.21
C VAL A 268 -14.58 -7.76 32.86
N SER A 269 -15.34 -7.26 31.89
CA SER A 269 -14.84 -7.06 30.51
C SER A 269 -15.19 -5.67 30.01
N ALA A 270 -14.30 -5.13 29.18
CA ALA A 270 -14.49 -3.88 28.44
C ALA A 270 -13.95 -4.01 27.02
N ALA A 271 -14.60 -3.34 26.09
CA ALA A 271 -14.07 -3.18 24.74
C ALA A 271 -13.28 -1.86 24.68
N VAL A 272 -12.04 -1.93 24.21
CA VAL A 272 -11.18 -0.78 23.99
C VAL A 272 -10.75 -0.74 22.52
N GLU A 273 -10.55 0.46 22.00
CA GLU A 273 -10.03 0.63 20.65
C GLU A 273 -8.52 0.37 20.65
N SER A 274 -8.07 -0.47 19.70
CA SER A 274 -6.65 -0.72 19.50
C SER A 274 -5.96 0.51 18.90
N THR A 275 -4.72 0.73 19.27
CA THR A 275 -3.86 1.78 18.67
C THR A 275 -3.45 1.44 17.24
N THR A 276 -3.63 0.19 16.80
CA THR A 276 -3.23 -0.29 15.48
C THR A 276 -4.38 -0.93 14.74
N PHE A 277 -4.33 -0.90 13.42
CA PHE A 277 -5.29 -1.50 12.50
C PHE A 277 -4.57 -2.23 11.38
N GLY A 278 -5.02 -3.45 11.04
CA GLY A 278 -4.52 -4.19 9.88
C GLY A 278 -3.13 -4.79 10.02
N GLY A 279 -2.63 -4.99 11.24
CA GLY A 279 -1.32 -5.57 11.52
C GLY A 279 -0.66 -4.91 12.72
N GLU A 280 0.57 -5.32 13.01
CA GLU A 280 1.41 -4.73 14.07
C GLU A 280 0.74 -4.72 15.45
N SER A 281 -0.03 -5.78 15.78
CA SER A 281 -0.74 -5.91 17.07
C SER A 281 0.19 -5.78 18.29
N TRP A 282 1.46 -6.08 18.12
CA TRP A 282 2.48 -5.91 19.17
C TRP A 282 2.63 -4.45 19.63
N LEU A 283 2.36 -3.46 18.78
CA LEU A 283 2.34 -2.03 19.17
C LEU A 283 1.19 -1.73 20.15
N ALA A 284 0.05 -2.44 20.01
CA ALA A 284 -1.04 -2.34 20.98
C ALA A 284 -0.63 -2.91 22.34
N HIS A 285 0.14 -4.00 22.37
CA HIS A 285 0.69 -4.55 23.62
C HIS A 285 1.67 -3.56 24.26
N VAL A 286 2.57 -2.98 23.46
CA VAL A 286 3.51 -1.96 23.92
C VAL A 286 2.77 -0.73 24.44
N SER A 287 1.69 -0.31 23.76
CA SER A 287 0.88 0.81 24.22
C SER A 287 0.24 0.55 25.58
N LEU A 288 -0.30 -0.66 25.79
CA LEU A 288 -0.87 -1.05 27.08
C LEU A 288 0.18 -1.07 28.19
N LEU A 289 1.34 -1.70 27.94
CA LEU A 289 2.42 -1.83 28.91
C LEU A 289 3.06 -0.49 29.27
N SER A 290 3.18 0.43 28.32
CA SER A 290 3.79 1.74 28.53
C SER A 290 2.80 2.83 28.98
N GLY A 291 1.49 2.54 28.91
CA GLY A 291 0.45 3.53 29.15
C GLY A 291 0.50 4.72 28.18
N THR A 292 1.16 4.55 27.02
CA THR A 292 1.33 5.60 26.03
C THR A 292 0.90 5.06 24.66
N GLU A 293 0.15 5.84 23.93
CA GLU A 293 -0.35 5.43 22.60
C GLU A 293 0.80 5.32 21.60
N ILE A 294 1.09 4.09 21.17
CA ILE A 294 2.13 3.77 20.18
C ILE A 294 1.45 3.25 18.92
N ARG A 295 1.42 4.08 17.87
CA ARG A 295 0.69 3.79 16.64
C ARG A 295 1.56 3.27 15.50
N ASP A 296 2.87 3.48 15.60
CA ASP A 296 3.83 3.14 14.54
C ASP A 296 5.21 2.79 15.10
N ASP A 297 6.06 2.25 14.25
CA ASP A 297 7.44 1.90 14.59
C ASP A 297 8.27 3.11 15.05
N ARG A 298 7.97 4.31 14.55
CA ARG A 298 8.65 5.55 14.94
C ARG A 298 8.34 5.90 16.40
N ALA A 299 7.06 5.83 16.78
CA ALA A 299 6.65 6.05 18.16
C ALA A 299 7.27 5.01 19.09
N ASN A 300 7.35 3.74 18.64
CA ASN A 300 8.02 2.68 19.39
C ASN A 300 9.53 2.93 19.53
N ALA A 301 10.23 3.35 18.48
CA ALA A 301 11.64 3.68 18.55
C ALA A 301 11.91 4.83 19.55
N ARG A 302 11.03 5.82 19.61
CA ARG A 302 11.06 6.91 20.60
C ARG A 302 10.80 6.42 22.01
N LEU A 303 9.85 5.49 22.18
CA LEU A 303 9.58 4.87 23.49
C LEU A 303 10.83 4.17 24.01
N LEU A 304 11.48 3.36 23.18
CA LEU A 304 12.70 2.62 23.55
C LEU A 304 13.91 3.51 23.81
N ALA A 305 13.92 4.73 23.28
CA ALA A 305 15.00 5.71 23.50
C ALA A 305 14.80 6.55 24.78
N GLN A 306 13.69 6.39 25.49
CA GLN A 306 13.36 7.16 26.68
C GLN A 306 13.33 6.25 27.91
N ASP A 307 13.78 6.78 29.04
CA ASP A 307 13.59 6.12 30.33
C ASP A 307 12.19 6.38 30.83
N ARG A 308 11.37 5.33 30.91
CA ARG A 308 9.94 5.42 31.23
C ARG A 308 9.50 4.31 32.14
N ASN A 309 8.58 4.64 33.04
CA ASN A 309 7.88 3.65 33.82
C ASN A 309 6.93 2.84 32.92
N THR A 310 6.92 1.54 33.11
CA THR A 310 6.01 0.58 32.46
C THR A 310 5.33 -0.29 33.50
N LEU A 311 4.24 -0.95 33.10
CA LEU A 311 3.59 -1.96 33.96
C LEU A 311 4.54 -3.08 34.32
#